data_b4bd768711d4fe9d0734777621c70cee
#
_entry.id   b4bd768711d4fe9d0734777621c70cee
#
_cell.length_a   1.000
_cell.length_b   1.000
_cell.length_c   1.000
_cell.angle_alpha   90.00
_cell.angle_beta   90.00
_cell.angle_gamma   90.00
#
_symmetry.space_group_name_H-M   'P 1'
#
loop_
_entity.id
_entity.type
_entity.pdbx_description
1 polymer ?
#
loop_
_entity_poly.entity_id
_entity_poly.type
_entity_poly.pdbx_seq_one_letter_code
_entity_poly.pdbx_strand_id
1 'polypeptide(L)'
;MPGPRDGWLQRGGIDLHYLEWNHQVEAGSAPVLLLHGLSSNAHYWDRVAARLDGRRLIALDQRGHGLTGRPPHAPSAPGGFAMEELLADAMFVAEVLGLELPVVVGHSWGATVSLELVARNRGFASALIFIDGPVQSAANLFGWDDAQKIMQPALPRYSSLAEAVADARRDFDPSWGDDLEPYVIARVMLDGVDLVLTLTSEARLALLRGLYDSPVDQLWASLDVPTKALIARGDSPRISSWKEKGGERLTQIAPQVEVRWFDTPHDIPIFVPAEVAEVIEAAAERTSETASSEAAAGQ
;
A
#
# COMPACT_ATOMS: atom_id res chain seq x y z
N MET A 1 -14.95 -11.01 -13.43
CA MET A 1 -13.57 -11.32 -13.84
C MET A 1 -13.11 -12.62 -13.19
N PRO A 2 -12.17 -13.41 -13.78
CA PRO A 2 -11.47 -14.44 -13.03
C PRO A 2 -10.75 -13.79 -11.85
N GLY A 3 -10.66 -14.51 -10.73
CA GLY A 3 -9.93 -14.05 -9.55
C GLY A 3 -8.44 -13.84 -9.83
N PRO A 4 -7.68 -13.28 -8.88
CA PRO A 4 -6.25 -13.11 -9.03
C PRO A 4 -5.53 -14.46 -9.15
N ARG A 5 -4.33 -14.43 -9.71
CA ARG A 5 -3.38 -15.55 -9.69
C ARG A 5 -2.35 -15.30 -8.60
N ASP A 6 -2.07 -16.33 -7.82
CA ASP A 6 -0.94 -16.33 -6.89
C ASP A 6 0.37 -16.44 -7.65
N GLY A 7 1.34 -15.63 -7.27
CA GLY A 7 2.70 -15.68 -7.77
C GLY A 7 3.72 -15.62 -6.66
N TRP A 8 4.90 -16.21 -6.90
CA TRP A 8 5.98 -16.29 -5.92
C TRP A 8 7.31 -15.96 -6.57
N LEU A 9 8.11 -15.15 -5.88
CA LEU A 9 9.47 -14.80 -6.27
C LEU A 9 10.38 -14.93 -5.04
N GLN A 10 11.63 -15.33 -5.25
CA GLN A 10 12.59 -15.46 -4.16
C GLN A 10 13.64 -14.36 -4.20
N ARG A 11 13.72 -13.58 -3.10
CA ARG A 11 14.73 -12.54 -2.93
C ARG A 11 15.35 -12.60 -1.53
N GLY A 12 16.68 -12.70 -1.45
CA GLY A 12 17.40 -12.67 -0.18
C GLY A 12 17.02 -13.78 0.81
N GLY A 13 16.56 -14.95 0.32
CA GLY A 13 16.08 -16.06 1.13
C GLY A 13 14.65 -15.89 1.67
N ILE A 14 13.89 -14.92 1.13
CA ILE A 14 12.48 -14.71 1.43
C ILE A 14 11.67 -15.06 0.18
N ASP A 15 10.61 -15.84 0.35
CA ASP A 15 9.62 -16.09 -0.67
C ASP A 15 8.61 -14.94 -0.64
N LEU A 16 8.67 -14.07 -1.64
CA LEU A 16 7.76 -12.95 -1.84
C LEU A 16 6.53 -13.44 -2.59
N HIS A 17 5.37 -13.30 -1.97
CA HIS A 17 4.07 -13.61 -2.57
C HIS A 17 3.45 -12.35 -3.17
N TYR A 18 2.76 -12.50 -4.30
CA TYR A 18 1.97 -11.44 -4.91
C TYR A 18 0.71 -12.00 -5.56
N LEU A 19 -0.29 -11.16 -5.70
CA LEU A 19 -1.47 -11.42 -6.51
C LEU A 19 -1.36 -10.67 -7.84
N GLU A 20 -1.76 -11.34 -8.92
CA GLU A 20 -1.76 -10.79 -10.28
C GLU A 20 -3.14 -10.88 -10.91
N TRP A 21 -3.66 -9.76 -11.39
CA TRP A 21 -4.86 -9.68 -12.22
C TRP A 21 -4.51 -9.29 -13.64
N ASN A 22 -5.35 -9.69 -14.59
CA ASN A 22 -5.27 -9.31 -16.00
C ASN A 22 -3.90 -9.62 -16.66
N HIS A 23 -3.30 -10.75 -16.31
CA HIS A 23 -1.97 -11.18 -16.79
C HIS A 23 -1.86 -11.32 -18.33
N GLN A 24 -2.99 -11.31 -19.06
CA GLN A 24 -3.05 -11.44 -20.54
C GLN A 24 -3.15 -10.08 -21.25
N VAL A 25 -3.11 -8.97 -20.52
CA VAL A 25 -3.16 -7.63 -21.12
C VAL A 25 -1.89 -7.39 -21.91
N GLU A 26 -2.05 -7.07 -23.21
CA GLU A 26 -0.93 -6.80 -24.12
C GLU A 26 -0.12 -5.57 -23.67
N ALA A 27 1.16 -5.54 -24.04
CA ALA A 27 2.06 -4.42 -23.78
C ALA A 27 1.50 -3.13 -24.43
N GLY A 28 1.42 -2.05 -23.65
CA GLY A 28 0.96 -0.73 -24.14
C GLY A 28 0.15 0.07 -23.09
N SER A 29 -0.39 -0.60 -22.08
CA SER A 29 -0.99 0.08 -20.93
C SER A 29 -0.05 0.04 -19.73
N ALA A 30 0.13 1.17 -19.03
CA ALA A 30 0.99 1.22 -17.84
C ALA A 30 0.50 0.21 -16.79
N PRO A 31 1.37 -0.71 -16.32
CA PRO A 31 1.02 -1.66 -15.27
C PRO A 31 0.85 -0.94 -13.92
N VAL A 32 0.20 -1.60 -12.95
CA VAL A 32 -0.04 -1.03 -11.63
C VAL A 32 0.61 -1.90 -10.57
N LEU A 33 1.41 -1.29 -9.70
CA LEU A 33 1.98 -1.91 -8.51
C LEU A 33 1.24 -1.42 -7.26
N LEU A 34 0.65 -2.34 -6.51
CA LEU A 34 -0.22 -2.08 -5.36
C LEU A 34 0.47 -2.49 -4.06
N LEU A 35 0.62 -1.56 -3.12
CA LEU A 35 1.27 -1.74 -1.81
C LEU A 35 0.25 -1.50 -0.68
N HIS A 36 -0.09 -2.55 0.07
CA HIS A 36 -1.09 -2.53 1.13
C HIS A 36 -0.60 -1.88 2.44
N GLY A 37 -1.51 -1.59 3.36
CA GLY A 37 -1.23 -1.02 4.67
C GLY A 37 -0.63 -1.99 5.69
N LEU A 38 -0.21 -1.47 6.85
CA LEU A 38 0.36 -2.26 7.95
C LEU A 38 -0.67 -3.26 8.50
N SER A 39 -0.28 -4.50 8.70
CA SER A 39 -1.14 -5.62 9.12
C SER A 39 -2.24 -5.99 8.12
N SER A 40 -2.07 -5.64 6.84
CA SER A 40 -2.93 -5.97 5.71
C SER A 40 -2.27 -7.02 4.80
N ASN A 41 -2.75 -7.22 3.59
CA ASN A 41 -2.19 -8.12 2.57
C ASN A 41 -2.67 -7.76 1.16
N ALA A 42 -2.23 -8.50 0.14
CA ALA A 42 -2.53 -8.24 -1.26
C ALA A 42 -4.03 -8.30 -1.61
N HIS A 43 -4.83 -9.15 -0.92
CA HIS A 43 -6.29 -9.22 -1.12
C HIS A 43 -7.05 -7.95 -0.72
N TYR A 44 -6.40 -7.02 -0.02
CA TYR A 44 -6.96 -5.68 0.24
C TYR A 44 -7.38 -4.96 -1.05
N TRP A 45 -6.78 -5.31 -2.16
CA TRP A 45 -6.98 -4.67 -3.46
C TRP A 45 -8.02 -5.37 -4.34
N ASP A 46 -8.60 -6.50 -3.93
CA ASP A 46 -9.54 -7.30 -4.74
C ASP A 46 -10.68 -6.47 -5.32
N ARG A 47 -11.29 -5.61 -4.49
CA ARG A 47 -12.41 -4.76 -4.90
C ARG A 47 -12.04 -3.69 -5.93
N VAL A 48 -10.86 -3.13 -5.79
CA VAL A 48 -10.33 -2.14 -6.74
C VAL A 48 -9.93 -2.84 -8.04
N ALA A 49 -9.21 -3.95 -7.93
CA ALA A 49 -8.77 -4.73 -9.07
C ALA A 49 -9.95 -5.24 -9.92
N ALA A 50 -11.06 -5.63 -9.27
CA ALA A 50 -12.29 -6.04 -9.95
C ALA A 50 -12.92 -4.93 -10.84
N ARG A 51 -12.42 -3.70 -10.79
CA ARG A 51 -12.92 -2.53 -11.54
C ARG A 51 -11.89 -1.98 -12.54
N LEU A 52 -10.72 -2.59 -12.63
CA LEU A 52 -9.61 -2.19 -13.50
C LEU A 52 -9.41 -3.23 -14.61
N ASP A 53 -10.38 -3.33 -15.51
CA ASP A 53 -10.25 -4.16 -16.70
C ASP A 53 -9.21 -3.58 -17.68
N GLY A 54 -8.41 -4.45 -18.29
CA GLY A 54 -7.49 -4.04 -19.33
C GLY A 54 -6.14 -3.50 -18.84
N ARG A 55 -5.82 -3.62 -17.54
CA ARG A 55 -4.51 -3.28 -16.98
C ARG A 55 -3.94 -4.43 -16.16
N ARG A 56 -2.67 -4.70 -16.32
CA ARG A 56 -1.94 -5.66 -15.49
C ARG A 56 -1.73 -5.08 -14.11
N LEU A 57 -2.23 -5.75 -13.07
CA LEU A 57 -2.15 -5.32 -11.68
C LEU A 57 -1.34 -6.34 -10.89
N ILE A 58 -0.39 -5.85 -10.10
CA ILE A 58 0.39 -6.67 -9.17
C ILE A 58 0.22 -6.09 -7.76
N ALA A 59 -0.34 -6.88 -6.84
CA ALA A 59 -0.38 -6.54 -5.42
C ALA A 59 0.62 -7.40 -4.67
N LEU A 60 1.61 -6.78 -4.06
CA LEU A 60 2.64 -7.46 -3.28
C LEU A 60 2.17 -7.68 -1.84
N ASP A 61 2.25 -8.92 -1.33
CA ASP A 61 2.31 -9.16 0.10
C ASP A 61 3.69 -8.68 0.61
N GLN A 62 3.72 -7.51 1.22
CA GLN A 62 4.99 -6.95 1.70
C GLN A 62 5.57 -7.79 2.84
N ARG A 63 6.90 -7.81 3.02
CA ARG A 63 7.57 -8.72 3.99
C ARG A 63 6.88 -8.73 5.35
N GLY A 64 6.69 -9.96 5.90
CA GLY A 64 6.02 -10.22 7.16
C GLY A 64 4.50 -10.20 7.10
N HIS A 65 3.91 -9.92 5.94
CA HIS A 65 2.46 -9.87 5.75
C HIS A 65 1.98 -10.98 4.81
N GLY A 66 0.69 -11.27 4.88
CA GLY A 66 0.03 -12.20 4.00
C GLY A 66 0.75 -13.54 3.94
N LEU A 67 1.07 -14.00 2.73
CA LEU A 67 1.81 -15.24 2.50
C LEU A 67 3.32 -15.02 2.33
N THR A 68 3.80 -13.78 2.25
CA THR A 68 5.24 -13.50 2.14
C THR A 68 6.00 -13.93 3.39
N GLY A 69 7.07 -14.67 3.17
CA GLY A 69 7.95 -15.16 4.23
C GLY A 69 8.54 -14.04 5.09
N ARG A 70 8.83 -14.40 6.32
CA ARG A 70 9.57 -13.52 7.25
C ARG A 70 11.05 -13.56 6.90
N PRO A 71 11.82 -12.48 7.18
CA PRO A 71 13.27 -12.52 7.02
C PRO A 71 13.88 -13.72 7.76
N PRO A 72 14.89 -14.41 7.20
CA PRO A 72 15.51 -15.60 7.78
C PRO A 72 16.21 -15.33 9.12
N HIS A 73 16.50 -14.07 9.42
CA HIS A 73 17.06 -13.64 10.72
C HIS A 73 15.93 -13.08 11.57
N ALA A 74 16.00 -13.36 12.87
CA ALA A 74 14.97 -13.04 13.85
C ALA A 74 14.24 -11.71 13.58
N PRO A 75 12.93 -11.61 13.89
CA PRO A 75 12.11 -10.41 13.66
C PRO A 75 12.73 -9.12 14.18
N SER A 76 13.63 -9.22 15.14
CA SER A 76 14.39 -8.13 15.74
C SER A 76 15.72 -7.79 15.03
N ALA A 77 16.08 -8.49 13.93
CA ALA A 77 17.28 -8.12 13.18
C ALA A 77 17.07 -6.75 12.50
N PRO A 78 17.91 -5.76 12.82
CA PRO A 78 17.66 -4.36 12.35
C PRO A 78 17.56 -4.22 10.84
N GLY A 79 18.13 -5.11 10.05
CA GLY A 79 18.09 -5.06 8.59
C GLY A 79 16.88 -5.73 7.94
N GLY A 80 16.18 -6.63 8.65
CA GLY A 80 15.14 -7.48 8.04
C GLY A 80 13.88 -6.74 7.62
N PHE A 81 13.53 -5.65 8.30
CA PHE A 81 12.35 -4.82 8.08
C PHE A 81 12.70 -3.35 7.84
N ALA A 82 13.94 -3.05 7.46
CA ALA A 82 14.35 -1.70 7.10
C ALA A 82 13.62 -1.21 5.84
N MET A 83 13.39 0.08 5.71
CA MET A 83 12.74 0.68 4.54
C MET A 83 13.45 0.27 3.25
N GLU A 84 14.77 0.28 3.23
CA GLU A 84 15.61 -0.10 2.09
C GLU A 84 15.29 -1.51 1.57
N GLU A 85 14.99 -2.45 2.46
CA GLU A 85 14.64 -3.81 2.09
C GLU A 85 13.22 -3.91 1.51
N LEU A 86 12.28 -3.09 2.01
CA LEU A 86 10.92 -3.00 1.46
C LEU A 86 10.95 -2.41 0.05
N LEU A 87 11.73 -1.34 -0.16
CA LEU A 87 11.91 -0.75 -1.48
C LEU A 87 12.55 -1.74 -2.45
N ALA A 88 13.59 -2.46 -2.00
CA ALA A 88 14.29 -3.43 -2.81
C ALA A 88 13.41 -4.65 -3.17
N ASP A 89 12.48 -5.06 -2.30
CA ASP A 89 11.49 -6.11 -2.63
C ASP A 89 10.53 -5.63 -3.72
N ALA A 90 9.98 -4.42 -3.59
CA ALA A 90 9.07 -3.86 -4.58
C ALA A 90 9.74 -3.65 -5.95
N MET A 91 10.98 -3.15 -5.96
CA MET A 91 11.78 -2.98 -7.17
C MET A 91 12.09 -4.33 -7.83
N PHE A 92 12.51 -5.32 -7.05
CA PHE A 92 12.79 -6.67 -7.54
C PHE A 92 11.55 -7.33 -8.16
N VAL A 93 10.39 -7.22 -7.52
CA VAL A 93 9.13 -7.72 -8.08
C VAL A 93 8.79 -7.02 -9.39
N ALA A 94 8.93 -5.69 -9.46
CA ALA A 94 8.68 -4.93 -10.67
C ALA A 94 9.65 -5.34 -11.81
N GLU A 95 10.94 -5.49 -11.52
CA GLU A 95 11.96 -5.89 -12.49
C GLU A 95 11.69 -7.29 -13.05
N VAL A 96 11.51 -8.29 -12.15
CA VAL A 96 11.31 -9.70 -12.59
C VAL A 96 10.02 -9.88 -13.38
N LEU A 97 8.98 -9.15 -13.02
CA LEU A 97 7.69 -9.20 -13.71
C LEU A 97 7.58 -8.27 -14.91
N GLY A 98 8.64 -7.50 -15.23
CA GLY A 98 8.66 -6.58 -16.35
C GLY A 98 7.63 -5.45 -16.23
N LEU A 99 7.45 -4.88 -15.03
CA LEU A 99 6.59 -3.72 -14.83
C LEU A 99 7.34 -2.45 -15.22
N GLU A 100 7.28 -2.09 -16.49
CA GLU A 100 7.93 -0.87 -16.99
C GLU A 100 7.12 0.37 -16.60
N LEU A 101 7.76 1.33 -15.92
CA LEU A 101 7.13 2.59 -15.47
C LEU A 101 5.75 2.39 -14.83
N PRO A 102 5.60 1.56 -13.79
CA PRO A 102 4.30 1.29 -13.23
C PRO A 102 3.66 2.55 -12.62
N VAL A 103 2.33 2.59 -12.60
CA VAL A 103 1.61 3.42 -11.63
C VAL A 103 1.77 2.75 -10.26
N VAL A 104 2.41 3.42 -9.32
CA VAL A 104 2.57 2.91 -7.95
C VAL A 104 1.43 3.42 -7.08
N VAL A 105 0.74 2.49 -6.41
CA VAL A 105 -0.39 2.80 -5.52
C VAL A 105 -0.08 2.26 -4.14
N GLY A 106 -0.14 3.10 -3.12
CA GLY A 106 0.07 2.67 -1.74
C GLY A 106 -1.03 3.14 -0.81
N HIS A 107 -1.42 2.29 0.14
CA HIS A 107 -2.40 2.62 1.19
C HIS A 107 -1.73 2.68 2.56
N SER A 108 -2.07 3.69 3.37
CA SER A 108 -1.64 3.79 4.78
C SER A 108 -0.10 3.73 4.92
N TRP A 109 0.42 2.76 5.65
CA TRP A 109 1.86 2.47 5.72
C TRP A 109 2.45 2.17 4.33
N GLY A 110 1.74 1.41 3.47
CA GLY A 110 2.15 1.16 2.10
C GLY A 110 2.22 2.44 1.25
N ALA A 111 1.47 3.49 1.60
CA ALA A 111 1.60 4.81 0.98
C ALA A 111 2.94 5.46 1.33
N THR A 112 3.45 5.29 2.56
CA THR A 112 4.81 5.74 2.91
C THR A 112 5.87 4.95 2.14
N VAL A 113 5.72 3.63 2.04
CA VAL A 113 6.64 2.79 1.25
C VAL A 113 6.63 3.23 -0.22
N SER A 114 5.46 3.47 -0.81
CA SER A 114 5.33 3.93 -2.19
C SER A 114 5.93 5.32 -2.42
N LEU A 115 5.76 6.26 -1.48
CA LEU A 115 6.36 7.59 -1.53
C LEU A 115 7.90 7.51 -1.48
N GLU A 116 8.46 6.73 -0.55
CA GLU A 116 9.89 6.46 -0.45
C GLU A 116 10.44 5.82 -1.73
N LEU A 117 9.71 4.81 -2.26
CA LEU A 117 10.08 4.11 -3.47
C LEU A 117 10.21 5.05 -4.66
N VAL A 118 9.17 5.83 -4.91
CA VAL A 118 9.12 6.73 -6.08
C VAL A 118 10.08 7.90 -5.93
N ALA A 119 10.12 8.55 -4.77
CA ALA A 119 10.96 9.72 -4.53
C ALA A 119 12.45 9.41 -4.56
N ARG A 120 12.86 8.20 -4.09
CA ARG A 120 14.28 7.80 -4.08
C ARG A 120 14.76 7.16 -5.38
N ASN A 121 13.85 6.69 -6.23
CA ASN A 121 14.18 5.96 -7.46
C ASN A 121 13.57 6.67 -8.68
N ARG A 122 14.17 7.77 -9.10
CA ARG A 122 13.72 8.54 -10.26
C ARG A 122 13.62 7.67 -11.50
N GLY A 123 12.53 7.80 -12.23
CA GLY A 123 12.26 7.01 -13.43
C GLY A 123 11.80 5.57 -13.14
N PHE A 124 11.53 5.20 -11.89
CA PHE A 124 10.93 3.91 -11.55
C PHE A 124 9.44 3.85 -11.88
N ALA A 125 8.70 4.91 -11.59
CA ALA A 125 7.25 4.97 -11.75
C ALA A 125 6.83 6.05 -12.74
N SER A 126 5.69 5.87 -13.36
CA SER A 126 5.05 6.85 -14.23
C SER A 126 4.10 7.79 -13.47
N ALA A 127 3.55 7.33 -12.34
CA ALA A 127 2.70 8.10 -11.46
C ALA A 127 2.68 7.48 -10.05
N LEU A 128 2.31 8.29 -9.04
CA LEU A 128 2.09 7.86 -7.67
C LEU A 128 0.65 8.15 -7.24
N ILE A 129 -0.02 7.15 -6.65
CA ILE A 129 -1.29 7.33 -5.95
C ILE A 129 -1.08 6.96 -4.49
N PHE A 130 -1.14 7.97 -3.64
CA PHE A 130 -0.94 7.89 -2.21
C PHE A 130 -2.31 7.88 -1.52
N ILE A 131 -2.67 6.80 -0.83
CA ILE A 131 -3.99 6.63 -0.22
C ILE A 131 -3.88 6.61 1.29
N ASP A 132 -4.37 7.65 1.92
CA ASP A 132 -4.55 7.85 3.36
C ASP A 132 -3.34 7.45 4.23
N GLY A 133 -2.15 7.76 3.73
CA GLY A 133 -0.89 7.65 4.47
C GLY A 133 -0.57 8.94 5.24
N PRO A 134 0.57 8.96 5.95
CA PRO A 134 1.04 10.16 6.63
C PRO A 134 1.44 11.23 5.60
N VAL A 135 0.67 12.31 5.54
CA VAL A 135 0.92 13.47 4.64
C VAL A 135 2.01 14.40 5.17
N GLN A 136 2.53 14.14 6.36
CA GLN A 136 3.67 14.81 6.97
C GLN A 136 4.44 13.83 7.85
N SER A 137 5.70 14.11 8.14
CA SER A 137 6.53 13.24 8.97
C SER A 137 5.93 13.03 10.36
N ALA A 138 5.77 11.77 10.77
CA ALA A 138 5.17 11.41 12.06
C ALA A 138 5.96 12.00 13.24
N ALA A 139 7.28 12.11 13.11
CA ALA A 139 8.15 12.73 14.10
C ALA A 139 7.84 14.22 14.36
N ASN A 140 7.15 14.91 13.44
CA ASN A 140 6.69 16.28 13.64
C ASN A 140 5.42 16.37 14.51
N LEU A 141 4.71 15.27 14.68
CA LEU A 141 3.42 15.22 15.39
C LEU A 141 3.57 14.77 16.84
N PHE A 142 4.42 13.79 17.11
CA PHE A 142 4.59 13.19 18.44
C PHE A 142 5.95 12.51 18.60
N GLY A 143 6.40 12.33 19.84
CA GLY A 143 7.60 11.57 20.16
C GLY A 143 7.40 10.06 19.88
N TRP A 144 8.53 9.33 19.75
CA TRP A 144 8.50 7.91 19.45
C TRP A 144 7.68 7.07 20.45
N ASP A 145 7.79 7.35 21.76
CA ASP A 145 7.06 6.63 22.80
C ASP A 145 5.53 6.80 22.69
N ASP A 146 5.09 7.96 22.25
CA ASP A 146 3.66 8.23 22.01
C ASP A 146 3.20 7.61 20.69
N ALA A 147 4.06 7.62 19.67
CA ALA A 147 3.82 6.91 18.40
C ALA A 147 3.58 5.42 18.64
N GLN A 148 4.42 4.77 19.45
CA GLN A 148 4.25 3.38 19.82
C GLN A 148 2.90 3.12 20.51
N LYS A 149 2.55 3.92 21.49
CA LYS A 149 1.27 3.75 22.24
C LYS A 149 0.04 3.89 21.32
N ILE A 150 0.10 4.80 20.35
CA ILE A 150 -1.04 5.11 19.46
C ILE A 150 -1.12 4.05 18.33
N MET A 151 0.01 3.65 17.76
CA MET A 151 0.05 2.91 16.50
C MET A 151 0.39 1.43 16.66
N GLN A 152 0.71 0.97 17.87
CA GLN A 152 0.98 -0.44 18.18
C GLN A 152 0.02 -1.00 19.23
N PRO A 153 -1.27 -1.19 18.89
CA PRO A 153 -2.18 -1.90 19.78
C PRO A 153 -1.77 -3.35 19.94
N ALA A 154 -2.26 -4.01 20.99
CA ALA A 154 -2.14 -5.46 21.12
C ALA A 154 -2.75 -6.13 19.90
N LEU A 155 -2.02 -7.07 19.29
CA LEU A 155 -2.53 -7.81 18.14
C LEU A 155 -3.58 -8.83 18.60
N PRO A 156 -4.69 -8.98 17.85
CA PRO A 156 -5.75 -9.91 18.21
C PRO A 156 -5.29 -11.37 18.10
N ARG A 157 -5.91 -12.21 18.90
CA ARG A 157 -5.90 -13.68 18.78
C ARG A 157 -7.34 -14.14 18.64
N TYR A 158 -7.59 -15.06 17.77
CA TYR A 158 -8.92 -15.56 17.46
C TYR A 158 -8.99 -17.06 17.70
N SER A 159 -10.06 -17.54 18.34
CA SER A 159 -10.31 -18.97 18.55
C SER A 159 -10.77 -19.68 17.28
N SER A 160 -11.17 -18.94 16.25
CA SER A 160 -11.64 -19.47 14.98
C SER A 160 -11.60 -18.44 13.86
N LEU A 161 -11.64 -18.90 12.60
CA LEU A 161 -11.76 -18.02 11.44
C LEU A 161 -13.08 -17.24 11.47
N ALA A 162 -14.16 -17.83 11.96
CA ALA A 162 -15.44 -17.12 12.10
C ALA A 162 -15.36 -15.92 13.04
N GLU A 163 -14.55 -16.00 14.09
CA GLU A 163 -14.28 -14.86 14.99
C GLU A 163 -13.47 -13.78 14.29
N ALA A 164 -12.43 -14.14 13.54
CA ALA A 164 -11.63 -13.18 12.75
C ALA A 164 -12.49 -12.48 11.68
N VAL A 165 -13.37 -13.22 11.00
CA VAL A 165 -14.32 -12.66 10.04
C VAL A 165 -15.32 -11.71 10.71
N ALA A 166 -15.84 -12.08 11.90
CA ALA A 166 -16.77 -11.24 12.64
C ALA A 166 -16.11 -9.92 13.13
N ASP A 167 -14.81 -9.96 13.44
CA ASP A 167 -14.02 -8.79 13.78
C ASP A 167 -13.86 -7.85 12.56
N ALA A 168 -13.38 -8.38 11.45
CA ALA A 168 -13.25 -7.62 10.21
C ALA A 168 -14.59 -7.06 9.69
N ARG A 169 -15.69 -7.80 9.90
CA ARG A 169 -17.04 -7.33 9.57
C ARG A 169 -17.41 -6.07 10.35
N ARG A 170 -17.02 -5.96 11.62
CA ARG A 170 -17.26 -4.73 12.40
C ARG A 170 -16.42 -3.55 11.93
N ASP A 171 -15.17 -3.82 11.52
CA ASP A 171 -14.25 -2.79 11.04
C ASP A 171 -14.73 -2.19 9.71
N PHE A 172 -15.32 -3.01 8.84
CA PHE A 172 -15.74 -2.61 7.49
C PHE A 172 -17.26 -2.37 7.33
N ASP A 173 -18.05 -2.38 8.42
CA ASP A 173 -19.47 -2.02 8.36
C ASP A 173 -19.65 -0.54 7.90
N PRO A 174 -20.62 -0.22 7.02
CA PRO A 174 -21.59 -1.08 6.34
C PRO A 174 -21.08 -1.71 5.01
N SER A 175 -19.80 -1.54 4.68
CA SER A 175 -19.23 -1.98 3.38
C SER A 175 -18.80 -3.45 3.38
N TRP A 176 -19.03 -4.19 4.46
CA TRP A 176 -18.70 -5.63 4.49
C TRP A 176 -19.44 -6.42 3.40
N GLY A 177 -18.72 -7.34 2.77
CA GLY A 177 -19.25 -8.38 1.89
C GLY A 177 -18.37 -9.62 1.99
N ASP A 178 -18.91 -10.78 1.63
CA ASP A 178 -18.18 -12.08 1.70
C ASP A 178 -16.97 -12.10 0.72
N ASP A 179 -16.93 -11.19 -0.23
CA ASP A 179 -15.77 -10.93 -1.10
C ASP A 179 -14.54 -10.44 -0.35
N LEU A 180 -14.67 -10.03 0.93
CA LEU A 180 -13.55 -9.68 1.81
C LEU A 180 -13.03 -10.87 2.64
N GLU A 181 -13.64 -12.05 2.58
CA GLU A 181 -13.13 -13.22 3.31
C GLU A 181 -11.71 -13.63 2.90
N PRO A 182 -11.31 -13.63 1.62
CA PRO A 182 -9.92 -13.90 1.22
C PRO A 182 -8.91 -12.98 1.92
N TYR A 183 -9.24 -11.70 2.09
CA TYR A 183 -8.42 -10.75 2.85
C TYR A 183 -8.24 -11.17 4.31
N VAL A 184 -9.32 -11.62 4.97
CA VAL A 184 -9.26 -12.09 6.37
C VAL A 184 -8.44 -13.36 6.48
N ILE A 185 -8.65 -14.32 5.58
CA ILE A 185 -7.94 -15.62 5.55
C ILE A 185 -6.43 -15.40 5.39
N ALA A 186 -6.02 -14.59 4.42
CA ALA A 186 -4.60 -14.31 4.15
C ALA A 186 -3.91 -13.49 5.27
N ARG A 187 -4.68 -12.87 6.16
CA ARG A 187 -4.18 -12.05 7.27
C ARG A 187 -3.80 -12.85 8.51
N VAL A 188 -4.30 -14.08 8.63
CA VAL A 188 -4.14 -14.90 9.84
C VAL A 188 -3.39 -16.20 9.58
N MET A 189 -2.75 -16.73 10.62
CA MET A 189 -2.08 -18.01 10.62
C MET A 189 -2.30 -18.74 11.93
N LEU A 190 -2.16 -20.08 11.94
CA LEU A 190 -2.24 -20.88 13.15
C LEU A 190 -1.03 -20.64 14.05
N ASP A 191 -1.30 -20.46 15.35
CA ASP A 191 -0.34 -20.43 16.45
C ASP A 191 -0.90 -21.28 17.60
N GLY A 192 -0.49 -22.55 17.65
CA GLY A 192 -1.10 -23.54 18.53
C GLY A 192 -2.52 -23.87 18.13
N VAL A 193 -3.49 -23.49 18.97
CA VAL A 193 -4.93 -23.70 18.73
C VAL A 193 -5.65 -22.42 18.26
N ASP A 194 -4.97 -21.29 18.32
CA ASP A 194 -5.51 -19.99 17.95
C ASP A 194 -5.04 -19.55 16.56
N LEU A 195 -5.76 -18.60 16.00
CA LEU A 195 -5.34 -17.81 14.84
C LEU A 195 -4.77 -16.48 15.30
N VAL A 196 -3.62 -16.11 14.77
CA VAL A 196 -2.94 -14.83 15.01
C VAL A 196 -2.67 -14.13 13.69
N LEU A 197 -2.41 -12.83 13.72
CA LEU A 197 -1.99 -12.13 12.51
C LEU A 197 -0.65 -12.68 12.02
N THR A 198 -0.47 -12.74 10.70
CA THR A 198 0.80 -13.13 10.07
C THR A 198 1.93 -12.17 10.46
N LEU A 199 1.63 -10.88 10.59
CA LEU A 199 2.57 -9.87 11.09
C LEU A 199 2.71 -9.95 12.62
N THR A 200 3.91 -10.28 13.11
CA THR A 200 4.19 -10.31 14.56
C THR A 200 4.31 -8.90 15.15
N SER A 201 4.15 -8.79 16.47
CA SER A 201 4.30 -7.51 17.17
C SER A 201 5.71 -6.91 17.00
N GLU A 202 6.75 -7.74 16.98
CA GLU A 202 8.13 -7.30 16.78
C GLU A 202 8.35 -6.77 15.36
N ALA A 203 7.86 -7.50 14.35
CA ALA A 203 7.95 -7.07 12.96
C ALA A 203 7.15 -5.77 12.76
N ARG A 204 5.94 -5.70 13.31
CA ARG A 204 5.11 -4.49 13.28
C ARG A 204 5.84 -3.29 13.89
N LEU A 205 6.51 -3.46 15.03
CA LEU A 205 7.27 -2.39 15.67
C LEU A 205 8.43 -1.90 14.79
N ALA A 206 9.16 -2.83 14.15
CA ALA A 206 10.26 -2.47 13.26
C ALA A 206 9.76 -1.69 12.03
N LEU A 207 8.65 -2.11 11.42
CA LEU A 207 8.01 -1.41 10.29
C LEU A 207 7.47 -0.04 10.70
N LEU A 208 6.86 0.06 11.88
CA LEU A 208 6.38 1.32 12.45
C LEU A 208 7.53 2.29 12.70
N ARG A 209 8.70 1.79 13.09
CA ARG A 209 9.89 2.62 13.25
C ARG A 209 10.32 3.24 11.92
N GLY A 210 10.33 2.45 10.83
CA GLY A 210 10.62 2.95 9.49
C GLY A 210 9.62 4.03 9.02
N LEU A 211 8.32 3.85 9.31
CA LEU A 211 7.31 4.87 9.04
C LEU A 211 7.55 6.16 9.85
N TYR A 212 7.87 6.04 11.13
CA TYR A 212 8.11 7.18 12.02
C TYR A 212 9.35 7.99 11.60
N ASP A 213 10.42 7.31 11.19
CA ASP A 213 11.68 7.95 10.77
C ASP A 213 11.62 8.49 9.33
N SER A 214 10.59 8.14 8.54
CA SER A 214 10.46 8.59 7.15
C SER A 214 10.41 10.12 7.04
N PRO A 215 11.26 10.73 6.22
CA PRO A 215 11.31 12.18 6.03
C PRO A 215 10.23 12.65 5.03
N VAL A 216 8.97 12.34 5.31
CA VAL A 216 7.81 12.50 4.41
C VAL A 216 7.77 13.90 3.76
N ASP A 217 7.98 14.97 4.53
CA ASP A 217 7.94 16.33 4.00
C ASP A 217 9.00 16.56 2.89
N GLN A 218 10.21 15.98 3.06
CA GLN A 218 11.29 16.10 2.07
C GLN A 218 11.01 15.24 0.83
N LEU A 219 10.43 14.07 1.02
CA LEU A 219 10.06 13.17 -0.07
C LEU A 219 8.98 13.80 -0.96
N TRP A 220 7.96 14.43 -0.38
CA TRP A 220 6.95 15.16 -1.13
C TRP A 220 7.55 16.25 -2.01
N ALA A 221 8.49 17.03 -1.47
CA ALA A 221 9.16 18.11 -2.21
C ALA A 221 10.06 17.60 -3.34
N SER A 222 10.50 16.35 -3.29
CA SER A 222 11.42 15.74 -4.29
C SER A 222 10.73 14.97 -5.42
N LEU A 223 9.41 14.81 -5.36
CA LEU A 223 8.65 14.07 -6.37
C LEU A 223 8.71 14.78 -7.73
N ASP A 224 8.94 13.97 -8.77
CA ASP A 224 9.02 14.41 -10.16
C ASP A 224 8.02 13.70 -11.08
N VAL A 225 7.09 12.92 -10.51
CA VAL A 225 6.03 12.24 -11.25
C VAL A 225 4.65 12.80 -10.90
N PRO A 226 3.66 12.69 -11.81
CA PRO A 226 2.26 13.00 -11.51
C PRO A 226 1.80 12.25 -10.26
N THR A 227 1.28 13.00 -9.28
CA THR A 227 0.95 12.39 -7.98
C THR A 227 -0.43 12.83 -7.51
N LYS A 228 -1.21 11.87 -7.01
CA LYS A 228 -2.50 12.10 -6.35
C LYS A 228 -2.45 11.61 -4.91
N ALA A 229 -2.91 12.44 -3.97
CA ALA A 229 -3.10 12.10 -2.57
C ALA A 229 -4.60 11.98 -2.26
N LEU A 230 -5.07 10.76 -1.98
CA LEU A 230 -6.44 10.47 -1.58
C LEU A 230 -6.49 10.40 -0.06
N ILE A 231 -7.29 11.23 0.60
CA ILE A 231 -7.28 11.39 2.04
C ILE A 231 -8.70 11.19 2.60
N ALA A 232 -8.83 10.32 3.60
CA ALA A 232 -10.10 10.05 4.29
C ALA A 232 -10.39 11.10 5.38
N ARG A 233 -11.66 11.48 5.52
CA ARG A 233 -12.15 12.39 6.59
C ARG A 233 -12.86 11.68 7.73
N GLY A 234 -13.28 10.44 7.53
CA GLY A 234 -14.20 9.71 8.40
C GLY A 234 -13.63 9.18 9.72
N ASP A 235 -12.44 9.60 10.13
CA ASP A 235 -11.82 9.20 11.39
C ASP A 235 -12.33 10.03 12.59
N SER A 236 -11.70 9.88 13.74
CA SER A 236 -12.03 10.72 14.89
C SER A 236 -11.72 12.21 14.63
N PRO A 237 -12.42 13.17 15.24
CA PRO A 237 -12.18 14.61 15.03
C PRO A 237 -10.72 15.04 15.22
N ARG A 238 -9.98 14.37 16.10
CA ARG A 238 -8.55 14.62 16.32
C ARG A 238 -7.71 14.22 15.10
N ILE A 239 -7.97 13.03 14.56
CA ILE A 239 -7.25 12.50 13.39
C ILE A 239 -7.61 13.31 12.15
N SER A 240 -8.89 13.63 11.95
CA SER A 240 -9.35 14.49 10.84
C SER A 240 -8.65 15.85 10.84
N SER A 241 -8.55 16.50 12.02
CA SER A 241 -7.82 17.78 12.16
C SER A 241 -6.33 17.67 11.83
N TRP A 242 -5.69 16.54 12.14
CA TRP A 242 -4.29 16.31 11.76
C TRP A 242 -4.13 16.14 10.25
N LYS A 243 -5.03 15.37 9.64
CA LYS A 243 -5.03 15.17 8.19
C LYS A 243 -5.28 16.48 7.44
N GLU A 244 -6.23 17.31 7.90
CA GLU A 244 -6.51 18.63 7.30
C GLU A 244 -5.28 19.53 7.33
N LYS A 245 -4.63 19.69 8.49
CA LYS A 245 -3.39 20.46 8.61
C LYS A 245 -2.25 19.89 7.77
N GLY A 246 -2.14 18.56 7.74
CA GLY A 246 -1.15 17.87 6.90
C GLY A 246 -1.41 18.08 5.41
N GLY A 247 -2.68 18.04 4.97
CA GLY A 247 -3.08 18.32 3.60
C GLY A 247 -2.82 19.77 3.18
N GLU A 248 -3.11 20.74 4.06
CA GLU A 248 -2.77 22.15 3.85
C GLU A 248 -1.24 22.33 3.69
N ARG A 249 -0.46 21.68 4.56
CA ARG A 249 0.99 21.69 4.46
C ARG A 249 1.48 21.03 3.17
N LEU A 250 0.92 19.88 2.78
CA LEU A 250 1.26 19.18 1.55
C LEU A 250 1.07 20.10 0.33
N THR A 251 -0.04 20.83 0.24
CA THR A 251 -0.28 21.78 -0.87
C THR A 251 0.70 22.94 -0.91
N GLN A 252 1.35 23.27 0.22
CA GLN A 252 2.39 24.31 0.28
C GLN A 252 3.76 23.79 -0.19
N ILE A 253 4.15 22.55 0.24
CA ILE A 253 5.48 21.99 -0.05
C ILE A 253 5.55 21.26 -1.39
N ALA A 254 4.41 20.76 -1.89
CA ALA A 254 4.29 20.02 -3.13
C ALA A 254 3.00 20.42 -3.89
N PRO A 255 2.92 21.67 -4.41
CA PRO A 255 1.71 22.20 -5.04
C PRO A 255 1.31 21.45 -6.32
N GLN A 256 2.21 20.64 -6.88
CA GLN A 256 1.93 19.77 -8.03
C GLN A 256 1.12 18.52 -7.66
N VAL A 257 0.99 18.19 -6.36
CA VAL A 257 0.21 17.03 -5.90
C VAL A 257 -1.28 17.37 -5.88
N GLU A 258 -2.07 16.57 -6.58
CA GLU A 258 -3.52 16.69 -6.57
C GLU A 258 -4.09 16.01 -5.30
N VAL A 259 -4.65 16.81 -4.39
CA VAL A 259 -5.27 16.30 -3.14
C VAL A 259 -6.76 16.12 -3.32
N ARG A 260 -7.27 14.89 -3.11
CA ARG A 260 -8.70 14.57 -3.11
C ARG A 260 -9.14 14.03 -1.75
N TRP A 261 -10.20 14.60 -1.19
CA TRP A 261 -10.77 14.20 0.09
C TRP A 261 -11.98 13.27 -0.09
N PHE A 262 -12.06 12.25 0.78
CA PHE A 262 -13.15 11.29 0.80
C PHE A 262 -13.84 11.28 2.15
N ASP A 263 -15.16 11.27 2.15
CA ASP A 263 -15.98 11.14 3.36
C ASP A 263 -16.17 9.65 3.72
N THR A 264 -15.05 8.97 3.93
CA THR A 264 -14.96 7.55 4.29
C THR A 264 -14.07 7.37 5.51
N PRO A 265 -14.13 6.21 6.20
CA PRO A 265 -13.07 5.78 7.09
C PRO A 265 -11.73 5.63 6.37
N HIS A 266 -10.68 5.28 7.14
CA HIS A 266 -9.31 5.10 6.67
C HIS A 266 -9.15 4.21 5.42
N ASP A 267 -9.96 3.17 5.30
CA ASP A 267 -9.86 2.14 4.26
C ASP A 267 -10.60 2.53 2.97
N ILE A 268 -10.26 3.68 2.37
CA ILE A 268 -10.88 4.21 1.14
C ILE A 268 -11.09 3.13 0.05
N PRO A 269 -10.10 2.25 -0.26
CA PRO A 269 -10.25 1.19 -1.27
C PRO A 269 -11.35 0.16 -0.96
N ILE A 270 -11.70 -0.04 0.31
CA ILE A 270 -12.78 -0.94 0.72
C ILE A 270 -14.15 -0.26 0.59
N PHE A 271 -14.23 1.02 0.96
CA PHE A 271 -15.50 1.75 1.02
C PHE A 271 -15.93 2.32 -0.33
N VAL A 272 -14.99 2.81 -1.13
CA VAL A 272 -15.27 3.42 -2.44
C VAL A 272 -14.31 2.90 -3.54
N PRO A 273 -14.29 1.59 -3.78
CA PRO A 273 -13.33 0.97 -4.70
C PRO A 273 -13.47 1.42 -6.15
N ALA A 274 -14.68 1.83 -6.58
CA ALA A 274 -14.90 2.34 -7.93
C ALA A 274 -14.18 3.68 -8.16
N GLU A 275 -14.29 4.59 -7.20
CA GLU A 275 -13.66 5.91 -7.27
C GLU A 275 -12.13 5.82 -7.21
N VAL A 276 -11.60 4.85 -6.44
CA VAL A 276 -10.14 4.55 -6.43
C VAL A 276 -9.70 4.01 -7.79
N ALA A 277 -10.46 3.08 -8.37
CA ALA A 277 -10.16 2.54 -9.70
C ALA A 277 -10.18 3.61 -10.78
N GLU A 278 -11.15 4.53 -10.79
CA GLU A 278 -11.20 5.68 -11.71
C GLU A 278 -9.94 6.56 -11.60
N VAL A 279 -9.45 6.79 -10.38
CA VAL A 279 -8.23 7.59 -10.16
C VAL A 279 -6.99 6.87 -10.70
N ILE A 280 -6.89 5.54 -10.52
CA ILE A 280 -5.81 4.71 -11.04
C ILE A 280 -5.85 4.70 -12.57
N GLU A 281 -7.02 4.49 -13.17
CA GLU A 281 -7.22 4.46 -14.62
C GLU A 281 -6.79 5.79 -15.26
N ALA A 282 -7.29 6.91 -14.74
CA ALA A 282 -6.92 8.24 -15.24
C ALA A 282 -5.43 8.59 -15.08
N ALA A 283 -4.73 8.02 -14.11
CA ALA A 283 -3.28 8.18 -13.97
C ALA A 283 -2.53 7.38 -15.03
N ALA A 284 -2.96 6.14 -15.28
CA ALA A 284 -2.32 5.23 -16.21
C ALA A 284 -2.56 5.61 -17.69
N GLU A 285 -3.72 6.20 -18.04
CA GLU A 285 -4.00 6.72 -19.39
C GLU A 285 -3.08 7.87 -19.78
N ARG A 286 -2.89 8.85 -18.90
CA ARG A 286 -1.99 10.00 -19.13
C ARG A 286 -0.55 9.57 -19.41
N THR A 287 -0.10 8.51 -18.76
CA THR A 287 1.24 7.94 -18.98
C THR A 287 1.39 7.38 -20.39
N SER A 288 0.39 6.67 -20.88
CA SER A 288 0.40 6.08 -22.23
C SER A 288 0.41 7.16 -23.32
N GLU A 289 -0.29 8.28 -23.15
CA GLU A 289 -0.30 9.40 -24.06
C GLU A 289 1.04 10.15 -24.13
N THR A 290 1.68 10.37 -22.96
CA THR A 290 3.00 11.03 -22.89
C THR A 290 4.07 10.20 -23.57
N ALA A 291 4.13 8.90 -23.31
CA ALA A 291 5.06 7.99 -23.94
C ALA A 291 4.86 7.91 -25.47
N SER A 292 3.63 7.92 -25.94
CA SER A 292 3.30 7.93 -27.37
C SER A 292 3.71 9.23 -28.06
N SER A 293 3.56 10.38 -27.40
CA SER A 293 3.94 11.70 -27.93
C SER A 293 5.46 11.87 -28.01
N GLU A 294 6.21 11.38 -27.03
CA GLU A 294 7.67 11.42 -27.03
C GLU A 294 8.28 10.50 -28.10
N ALA A 295 7.70 9.31 -28.30
CA ALA A 295 8.11 8.40 -29.38
C ALA A 295 7.83 8.98 -30.76
N ALA A 296 6.75 9.75 -30.93
CA ALA A 296 6.44 10.44 -32.20
C ALA A 296 7.30 11.68 -32.46
N ALA A 297 7.77 12.36 -31.42
CA ALA A 297 8.64 13.54 -31.55
C ALA A 297 10.13 13.19 -31.78
N GLY A 298 10.53 11.95 -31.51
CA GLY A 298 11.90 11.44 -31.69
C GLY A 298 12.19 10.81 -33.08
N GLN A 299 11.19 10.76 -33.98
CA GLN A 299 11.31 10.34 -35.36
C GLN A 299 11.36 11.54 -36.30
#